data_b4f4a0c7b0a7624c15c939b9c0300b16
#
_entry.id   b4f4a0c7b0a7624c15c939b9c0300b16
#
_cell.length_a   1.000
_cell.length_b   1.000
_cell.length_c   1.000
_cell.angle_alpha   90.00
_cell.angle_beta   90.00
_cell.angle_gamma   90.00
#
_symmetry.space_group_name_H-M   'P 1'
#
loop_
_entity.id
_entity.type
_entity.pdbx_description
1 polymer ?
#
loop_
_entity_poly.entity_id
_entity_poly.type
_entity_poly.pdbx_seq_one_letter_code
_entity_poly.pdbx_strand_id
1 'polypeptide(L)'
;AAKYKSLPRQLSGGEQQRVAIARALVNEPKILLADEPTGNLDNTNAWEIMHLLEEINERGTTVVVVTHNSEIVRKMNKRVITIKKGVVVSDGKWGDTHEV
;
A
#
# COMPACT_ATOMS: atom_id res chain seq x y z
N ALA A 1 20.69 -16.97 0.61
CA ALA A 1 20.05 -17.47 -0.34
C ALA A 1 20.22 -16.82 -1.71
N ALA A 2 19.87 -17.57 -2.75
CA ALA A 2 20.12 -17.14 -4.11
C ALA A 2 19.48 -15.80 -4.46
N LYS A 3 18.34 -15.51 -3.86
CA LYS A 3 17.63 -14.25 -4.17
C LYS A 3 18.39 -13.00 -3.80
N TYR A 4 19.27 -13.08 -2.83
CA TYR A 4 20.05 -11.91 -2.43
C TYR A 4 21.07 -11.51 -3.48
N LYS A 5 21.38 -12.41 -4.38
CA LYS A 5 22.34 -12.14 -5.44
C LYS A 5 21.68 -11.62 -6.70
N SER A 6 20.36 -11.64 -6.75
CA SER A 6 19.65 -11.13 -7.91
C SER A 6 19.75 -9.61 -7.95
N LEU A 7 20.00 -9.08 -9.14
CA LEU A 7 19.99 -7.64 -9.32
C LEU A 7 18.54 -7.15 -9.30
N PRO A 8 18.28 -5.94 -8.76
CA PRO A 8 16.92 -5.41 -8.71
C PRO A 8 16.19 -5.45 -10.06
N ARG A 9 16.91 -5.22 -11.13
CA ARG A 9 16.31 -5.25 -12.47
C ARG A 9 15.83 -6.62 -12.91
N GLN A 10 16.24 -7.67 -12.19
CA GLN A 10 15.83 -9.04 -12.49
C GLN A 10 14.55 -9.45 -11.75
N LEU A 11 14.09 -8.60 -10.85
CA LEU A 11 12.89 -8.87 -10.09
C LEU A 11 11.67 -8.34 -10.82
N SER A 12 10.53 -8.99 -10.67
CA SER A 12 9.26 -8.46 -11.14
C SER A 12 8.88 -7.22 -10.32
N GLY A 13 7.95 -6.44 -10.82
CA GLY A 13 7.44 -5.28 -10.08
C GLY A 13 6.90 -5.66 -8.71
N GLY A 14 6.15 -6.77 -8.64
CA GLY A 14 5.61 -7.25 -7.36
C GLY A 14 6.71 -7.69 -6.41
N GLU A 15 7.73 -8.36 -6.92
CA GLU A 15 8.87 -8.76 -6.08
C GLU A 15 9.64 -7.57 -5.56
N GLN A 16 9.84 -6.55 -6.39
CA GLN A 16 10.51 -5.33 -5.98
C GLN A 16 9.74 -4.64 -4.86
N GLN A 17 8.42 -4.59 -4.97
CA GLN A 17 7.57 -4.01 -3.93
C GLN A 17 7.66 -4.79 -2.63
N ARG A 18 7.62 -6.12 -2.71
CA ARG A 18 7.75 -6.95 -1.51
C ARG A 18 9.08 -6.75 -0.81
N VAL A 19 10.16 -6.61 -1.58
CA VAL A 19 11.48 -6.35 -1.02
C VAL A 19 11.50 -4.98 -0.33
N ALA A 20 10.90 -3.97 -0.95
CA ALA A 20 10.84 -2.63 -0.36
C ALA A 20 10.07 -2.65 0.97
N ILE A 21 8.95 -3.36 1.00
CA ILE A 21 8.14 -3.49 2.21
C ILE A 21 8.93 -4.23 3.29
N ALA A 22 9.60 -5.32 2.93
CA ALA A 22 10.39 -6.09 3.88
C ALA A 22 11.51 -5.24 4.49
N ARG A 23 12.18 -4.43 3.68
CA ARG A 23 13.21 -3.52 4.18
C ARG A 23 12.65 -2.51 5.16
N ALA A 24 11.49 -1.98 4.85
CA ALA A 24 10.85 -1.01 5.74
C ALA A 24 10.49 -1.62 7.09
N LEU A 25 10.22 -2.92 7.13
CA LEU A 25 9.83 -3.62 8.36
C LEU A 25 11.00 -4.05 9.23
N VAL A 26 12.23 -4.00 8.73
CA VAL A 26 13.41 -4.49 9.47
C VAL A 26 13.54 -3.85 10.83
N ASN A 27 13.23 -2.56 10.94
CA ASN A 27 13.35 -1.83 12.20
C ASN A 27 12.06 -1.83 13.02
N GLU A 28 11.13 -2.70 12.68
CA GLU A 28 9.86 -2.85 13.40
C GLU A 28 9.15 -1.50 13.60
N PRO A 29 8.85 -0.76 12.53
CA PRO A 29 8.24 0.55 12.67
C PRO A 29 6.82 0.44 13.20
N LYS A 30 6.36 1.50 13.86
CA LYS A 30 4.97 1.59 14.29
C LYS A 30 4.06 2.04 13.15
N ILE A 31 4.62 2.73 12.19
CA ILE A 31 3.88 3.25 11.02
C ILE A 31 4.65 2.88 9.76
N LEU A 32 3.96 2.28 8.83
CA LEU A 32 4.50 1.97 7.51
C LEU A 32 3.78 2.84 6.48
N LEU A 33 4.55 3.62 5.73
CA LEU A 33 4.00 4.45 4.66
C LEU A 33 4.25 3.79 3.31
N ALA A 34 3.19 3.53 2.58
CA ALA A 34 3.26 2.95 1.24
C ALA A 34 2.70 3.95 0.23
N ASP A 35 3.57 4.52 -0.59
CA ASP A 35 3.21 5.54 -1.57
C ASP A 35 3.04 4.90 -2.93
N GLU A 36 1.80 4.89 -3.42
CA GLU A 36 1.42 4.26 -4.69
C GLU A 36 1.99 2.83 -4.81
N PRO A 37 1.72 1.97 -3.82
CA PRO A 37 2.41 0.66 -3.77
C PRO A 37 2.05 -0.27 -4.92
N THR A 38 0.97 0.00 -5.64
CA THR A 38 0.50 -0.84 -6.73
C THR A 38 0.58 -0.16 -8.09
N GLY A 39 1.20 1.00 -8.18
CA GLY A 39 1.12 1.88 -9.35
C GLY A 39 1.58 1.26 -10.66
N ASN A 40 2.55 0.37 -10.64
CA ASN A 40 3.09 -0.24 -11.85
C ASN A 40 2.82 -1.75 -11.91
N LEU A 41 1.87 -2.23 -11.13
CA LEU A 41 1.61 -3.66 -11.04
C LEU A 41 0.34 -4.04 -11.79
N ASP A 42 0.32 -5.27 -12.31
CA ASP A 42 -0.91 -5.82 -12.85
C ASP A 42 -1.89 -6.12 -11.71
N ASN A 43 -3.12 -6.48 -12.07
CA ASN A 43 -4.18 -6.67 -11.09
C ASN A 43 -3.83 -7.72 -10.03
N THR A 44 -3.30 -8.85 -10.46
CA THR A 44 -2.97 -9.95 -9.53
C THR A 44 -1.89 -9.52 -8.54
N ASN A 45 -0.82 -8.93 -9.04
CA ASN A 45 0.27 -8.47 -8.18
C ASN A 45 -0.15 -7.31 -7.30
N ALA A 46 -0.99 -6.42 -7.82
CA ALA A 46 -1.50 -5.31 -7.03
C ALA A 46 -2.27 -5.81 -5.80
N TRP A 47 -3.16 -6.79 -5.99
CA TRP A 47 -3.93 -7.31 -4.88
C TRP A 47 -3.07 -8.10 -3.89
N GLU A 48 -2.04 -8.79 -4.36
CA GLU A 48 -1.11 -9.47 -3.46
C GLU A 48 -0.40 -8.47 -2.55
N ILE A 49 0.01 -7.32 -3.10
CA ILE A 49 0.64 -6.26 -2.29
C ILE A 49 -0.35 -5.69 -1.28
N MET A 50 -1.58 -5.41 -1.69
CA MET A 50 -2.57 -4.87 -0.76
C MET A 50 -2.89 -5.85 0.36
N HIS A 51 -2.99 -7.15 0.05
CA HIS A 51 -3.21 -8.16 1.07
C HIS A 51 -2.03 -8.26 2.03
N LEU A 52 -0.80 -8.13 1.53
CA LEU A 52 0.37 -8.12 2.38
C LEU A 52 0.33 -6.93 3.34
N LEU A 53 -0.02 -5.75 2.86
CA LEU A 53 -0.13 -4.56 3.70
C LEU A 53 -1.22 -4.75 4.76
N GLU A 54 -2.31 -5.39 4.40
CA GLU A 54 -3.38 -5.69 5.34
C GLU A 54 -2.91 -6.64 6.44
N GLU A 55 -2.16 -7.67 6.09
CA GLU A 55 -1.59 -8.59 7.07
C GLU A 55 -0.64 -7.88 8.04
N ILE A 56 0.17 -6.98 7.53
CA ILE A 56 1.09 -6.19 8.35
C ILE A 56 0.31 -5.34 9.33
N ASN A 57 -0.77 -4.73 8.88
CA ASN A 57 -1.64 -3.96 9.75
C ASN A 57 -2.28 -4.83 10.83
N GLU A 58 -2.71 -6.02 10.48
CA GLU A 58 -3.32 -6.94 11.46
C GLU A 58 -2.34 -7.37 12.53
N ARG A 59 -1.05 -7.32 12.25
CA ARG A 59 -0.02 -7.64 13.23
C ARG A 59 0.33 -6.47 14.15
N GLY A 60 -0.30 -5.33 13.97
CA GLY A 60 -0.16 -4.20 14.87
C GLY A 60 0.55 -2.98 14.30
N THR A 61 1.01 -3.04 13.06
CA THR A 61 1.63 -1.89 12.41
C THR A 61 0.55 -1.01 11.80
N THR A 62 0.59 0.28 12.05
CA THR A 62 -0.28 1.21 11.35
C THR A 62 0.23 1.38 9.92
N VAL A 63 -0.63 1.13 8.95
CA VAL A 63 -0.26 1.24 7.54
C VAL A 63 -0.99 2.40 6.91
N VAL A 64 -0.24 3.31 6.28
CA VAL A 64 -0.80 4.43 5.54
C VAL A 64 -0.50 4.20 4.06
N VAL A 65 -1.54 4.10 3.25
CA VAL A 65 -1.39 3.91 1.81
C VAL A 65 -1.80 5.19 1.10
N VAL A 66 -0.91 5.73 0.28
CA VAL A 66 -1.21 6.88 -0.57
C VAL A 66 -1.45 6.35 -1.98
N THR A 67 -2.65 6.58 -2.52
CA THR A 67 -2.99 6.05 -3.84
C THR A 67 -4.06 6.90 -4.51
N HIS A 68 -4.04 6.90 -5.84
CA HIS A 68 -5.10 7.47 -6.66
C HIS A 68 -6.06 6.39 -7.16
N ASN A 69 -5.82 5.12 -6.84
CA ASN A 69 -6.63 4.03 -7.36
C ASN A 69 -7.91 3.88 -6.54
N SER A 70 -8.99 4.46 -7.05
CA SER A 70 -10.28 4.45 -6.34
C SER A 70 -10.88 3.06 -6.21
N GLU A 71 -10.59 2.15 -7.12
CA GLU A 71 -11.09 0.78 -7.02
C GLU A 71 -10.48 0.06 -5.82
N ILE A 72 -9.18 0.22 -5.60
CA ILE A 72 -8.50 -0.37 -4.45
C ILE A 72 -9.07 0.23 -3.17
N VAL A 73 -9.20 1.56 -3.12
CA VAL A 73 -9.72 2.24 -1.94
C VAL A 73 -11.10 1.71 -1.59
N ARG A 74 -11.98 1.61 -2.59
CA ARG A 74 -13.35 1.13 -2.39
C ARG A 74 -13.39 -0.31 -1.89
N LYS A 75 -12.60 -1.19 -2.50
CA LYS A 75 -12.65 -2.62 -2.17
C LYS A 75 -12.00 -2.95 -0.83
N MET A 76 -11.00 -2.17 -0.41
CA MET A 76 -10.35 -2.40 0.87
C MET A 76 -11.24 -2.02 2.05
N ASN A 77 -12.16 -1.09 1.85
CA ASN A 77 -13.12 -0.68 2.87
C ASN A 77 -12.47 -0.25 4.17
N LYS A 78 -11.46 0.59 4.06
CA LYS A 78 -10.73 1.14 5.20
C LYS A 78 -11.02 2.63 5.34
N ARG A 79 -10.49 3.24 6.38
CA ARG A 79 -10.58 4.69 6.55
C ARG A 79 -9.88 5.38 5.39
N VAL A 80 -10.53 6.38 4.83
CA VAL A 80 -10.03 7.14 3.69
C VAL A 80 -9.97 8.63 4.07
N ILE A 81 -8.81 9.23 3.87
CA ILE A 81 -8.64 10.66 4.03
C ILE A 81 -8.39 11.21 2.63
N THR A 82 -9.31 12.06 2.17
CA THR A 82 -9.21 12.65 0.83
C THR A 82 -8.60 14.03 0.95
N ILE A 83 -7.55 14.27 0.16
CA ILE A 83 -6.82 15.54 0.16
C ILE A 83 -6.91 16.14 -1.22
N LYS A 84 -7.32 17.43 -1.29
CA LYS A 84 -7.33 18.18 -2.53
C LYS A 84 -6.64 19.51 -2.30
N LYS A 85 -5.67 19.82 -3.16
CA LYS A 85 -4.91 21.09 -3.09
C LYS A 85 -4.30 21.31 -1.70
N GLY A 86 -3.79 20.22 -1.10
CA GLY A 86 -3.13 20.30 0.19
C GLY A 86 -4.06 20.38 1.39
N VAL A 87 -5.37 20.26 1.17
CA VAL A 87 -6.36 20.38 2.25
C VAL A 87 -7.16 19.09 2.38
N VAL A 88 -7.36 18.65 3.61
CA VAL A 88 -8.24 17.50 3.88
C VAL A 88 -9.67 17.92 3.62
N VAL A 89 -10.34 17.27 2.66
CA VAL A 89 -11.71 17.59 2.31
C VAL A 89 -12.71 16.56 2.84
N SER A 90 -12.26 15.37 3.21
CA SER A 90 -13.12 14.39 3.84
C SER A 90 -12.28 13.35 4.57
N ASP A 91 -12.90 12.68 5.54
CA ASP A 91 -12.27 11.65 6.36
C ASP A 91 -13.36 10.70 6.82
N GLY A 92 -13.25 9.43 6.44
CA GLY A 92 -14.23 8.42 6.78
C GLY A 92 -14.04 7.19 5.89
N LYS A 93 -15.02 6.31 5.86
CA LYS A 93 -14.99 5.19 4.93
C LYS A 93 -15.39 5.66 3.55
N TRP A 94 -15.03 4.89 2.52
CA TRP A 94 -15.27 5.27 1.13
C TRP A 94 -16.69 5.78 0.87
N GLY A 95 -17.69 5.05 1.35
CA GLY A 95 -19.08 5.43 1.12
C GLY A 95 -19.45 6.78 1.69
N ASP A 96 -18.83 7.15 2.81
CA ASP A 96 -19.10 8.43 3.48
C ASP A 96 -18.35 9.58 2.86
N THR A 97 -17.19 9.31 2.26
CA THR A 97 -16.28 10.37 1.82
C THR A 97 -16.40 10.68 0.33
N HIS A 98 -16.93 9.75 -0.45
CA HIS A 98 -16.90 9.82 -1.91
C HIS A 98 -18.13 10.45 -2.51
N GLU A 99 -19.07 10.82 -1.73
CA GLU A 99 -20.31 11.45 -2.22
C GLU A 99 -20.15 12.93 -2.54
N VAL A 100 -19.02 13.46 -2.27
CA VAL A 100 -18.78 14.89 -2.43
C VAL A 100 -18.30 15.25 -3.83
#